data_ee2f8752688dcc3add16917d5b2054d8
#
_entry.id   ee2f8752688dcc3add16917d5b2054d8
#
_cell.length_a   1.000
_cell.length_b   1.000
_cell.length_c   1.000
_cell.angle_alpha   90.00
_cell.angle_beta   90.00
_cell.angle_gamma   90.00
#
_symmetry.space_group_name_H-M   'P 1'
#
loop_
_entity.id
_entity.type
_entity.pdbx_description
1 polymer ?
#
loop_
_entity_poly.entity_id
_entity_poly.type
_entity_poly.pdbx_seq_one_letter_code
_entity_poly.pdbx_strand_id
1 'polypeptide(L)'
;FLIEALALYGMFTGFSSKGLGLPVFALLYIVYIIGYTITNMTAQTIPAIMTNDPRQRPTIGVWATAFNYLVPMAMSMIFNVVLLPKCGGTYNQAFLSAACNMTLLAAGIGTALVCLGVSAYDKPETFVGTKKSEPLKMSDIVEVLKHNKPLQCYIASNASDKLAQQVASQAIINTLFNGILIGNMGLATILTVISMVPSIFFAAFGAKYVGKHGSKNGIVTWTYVSMTITAALVLFFIFGDPTQIGVMGSPSMILYVVLTLLQNGSNMCITTSNTSYMADAIDFE
;
A
#
# COMPACT_ATOMS: atom_id res chain seq x y z
N PHE A 1 -14.06 -3.94 -8.99
CA PHE A 1 -13.23 -5.04 -9.49
C PHE A 1 -13.44 -5.32 -10.99
N LEU A 2 -14.68 -5.63 -11.47
CA LEU A 2 -14.90 -5.98 -12.89
C LEU A 2 -14.43 -4.90 -13.86
N ILE A 3 -14.75 -3.64 -13.59
CA ILE A 3 -14.33 -2.49 -14.41
C ILE A 3 -12.79 -2.39 -14.44
N GLU A 4 -12.16 -2.49 -13.28
CA GLU A 4 -10.71 -2.49 -13.11
C GLU A 4 -10.06 -3.66 -13.87
N ALA A 5 -10.61 -4.87 -13.72
CA ALA A 5 -10.11 -6.08 -14.37
C ALA A 5 -10.20 -6.01 -15.90
N LEU A 6 -11.33 -5.54 -16.44
CA LEU A 6 -11.51 -5.35 -17.88
C LEU A 6 -10.56 -4.31 -18.46
N ALA A 7 -10.36 -3.19 -17.76
CA ALA A 7 -9.43 -2.16 -18.19
C ALA A 7 -7.98 -2.67 -18.17
N LEU A 8 -7.58 -3.37 -17.11
CA LEU A 8 -6.24 -3.96 -16.98
C LEU A 8 -6.01 -5.01 -18.08
N TYR A 9 -6.98 -5.88 -18.30
CA TYR A 9 -6.93 -6.87 -19.38
C TYR A 9 -6.75 -6.21 -20.74
N GLY A 10 -7.51 -5.15 -21.03
CA GLY A 10 -7.42 -4.40 -22.29
C GLY A 10 -6.05 -3.72 -22.47
N MET A 11 -5.42 -3.23 -21.40
CA MET A 11 -4.10 -2.59 -21.48
C MET A 11 -2.97 -3.57 -21.79
N PHE A 12 -3.01 -4.79 -21.20
CA PHE A 12 -1.85 -5.71 -21.22
C PHE A 12 -2.03 -6.94 -22.12
N THR A 13 -3.19 -7.13 -22.74
CA THR A 13 -3.44 -8.21 -23.69
C THR A 13 -3.63 -7.68 -25.12
N GLY A 14 -3.97 -8.53 -26.08
CA GLY A 14 -3.93 -8.32 -27.51
C GLY A 14 -4.48 -7.02 -28.12
N PHE A 15 -5.17 -6.18 -27.34
CA PHE A 15 -5.53 -4.84 -27.76
C PHE A 15 -4.33 -3.90 -27.86
N SER A 16 -3.39 -4.02 -26.94
CA SER A 16 -2.16 -3.23 -26.93
C SER A 16 -1.24 -3.58 -28.10
N SER A 17 -1.19 -4.85 -28.49
CA SER A 17 -0.33 -5.33 -29.59
C SER A 17 -0.82 -4.90 -31.00
N LYS A 18 -2.07 -4.46 -31.13
CA LYS A 18 -2.66 -4.02 -32.41
C LYS A 18 -2.49 -2.53 -32.70
N GLY A 19 -1.63 -1.83 -31.94
CA GLY A 19 -1.29 -0.45 -32.25
C GLY A 19 -2.40 0.57 -31.94
N LEU A 20 -3.23 0.31 -30.92
CA LEU A 20 -4.32 1.21 -30.51
C LEU A 20 -3.89 2.60 -30.06
N GLY A 21 -2.59 2.86 -29.98
CA GLY A 21 -2.04 4.16 -29.69
C GLY A 21 -2.19 4.62 -28.25
N LEU A 22 -1.41 5.62 -27.90
CA LEU A 22 -1.38 6.27 -26.59
C LEU A 22 -2.76 6.74 -26.08
N PRO A 23 -3.66 7.32 -26.91
CA PRO A 23 -4.97 7.79 -26.45
C PRO A 23 -5.85 6.69 -25.88
N VAL A 24 -5.90 5.52 -26.51
CA VAL A 24 -6.73 4.40 -26.02
C VAL A 24 -6.15 3.80 -24.75
N PHE A 25 -4.82 3.69 -24.67
CA PHE A 25 -4.15 3.28 -23.42
C PHE A 25 -4.47 4.26 -22.28
N ALA A 26 -4.41 5.57 -22.53
CA ALA A 26 -4.75 6.59 -21.54
C ALA A 26 -6.22 6.49 -21.09
N LEU A 27 -7.15 6.23 -22.00
CA LEU A 27 -8.56 6.04 -21.68
C LEU A 27 -8.77 4.78 -20.83
N LEU A 28 -8.18 3.67 -21.20
CA LEU A 28 -8.22 2.43 -20.39
C LEU A 28 -7.61 2.65 -19.01
N TYR A 29 -6.53 3.41 -18.92
CA TYR A 29 -5.91 3.76 -17.65
C TYR A 29 -6.82 4.60 -16.75
N ILE A 30 -7.54 5.57 -17.32
CA ILE A 30 -8.55 6.36 -16.58
C ILE A 30 -9.65 5.43 -16.03
N VAL A 31 -10.16 4.52 -16.85
CA VAL A 31 -11.18 3.55 -16.44
C VAL A 31 -10.65 2.63 -15.34
N TYR A 32 -9.40 2.19 -15.46
CA TYR A 32 -8.70 1.42 -14.42
C TYR A 32 -8.63 2.20 -13.10
N ILE A 33 -8.21 3.46 -13.12
CA ILE A 33 -8.12 4.31 -11.92
C ILE A 33 -9.47 4.49 -11.24
N ILE A 34 -10.55 4.67 -12.01
CA ILE A 34 -11.91 4.74 -11.44
C ILE A 34 -12.27 3.43 -10.72
N GLY A 35 -12.07 2.29 -11.37
CA GLY A 35 -12.32 0.98 -10.77
C GLY A 35 -11.48 0.73 -9.51
N TYR A 36 -10.19 1.03 -9.58
CA TYR A 36 -9.24 0.93 -8.47
C TYR A 36 -9.66 1.82 -7.28
N THR A 37 -10.09 3.05 -7.54
CA THR A 37 -10.53 3.95 -6.48
C THR A 37 -11.75 3.41 -5.76
N ILE A 38 -12.75 2.91 -6.49
CA ILE A 38 -13.96 2.30 -5.91
C ILE A 38 -13.59 1.08 -5.05
N THR A 39 -12.73 0.20 -5.57
CA THR A 39 -12.27 -1.00 -4.85
C THR A 39 -11.53 -0.63 -3.56
N ASN A 40 -10.65 0.37 -3.60
CA ASN A 40 -9.94 0.86 -2.42
C ASN A 40 -10.86 1.50 -1.39
N MET A 41 -11.82 2.31 -1.80
CA MET A 41 -12.81 2.90 -0.89
C MET A 41 -13.60 1.81 -0.16
N THR A 42 -14.06 0.79 -0.89
CA THR A 42 -14.76 -0.36 -0.30
C THR A 42 -13.86 -1.09 0.70
N ALA A 43 -12.59 -1.33 0.36
CA ALA A 43 -11.65 -2.01 1.25
C ALA A 43 -11.42 -1.25 2.57
N GLN A 44 -11.42 0.09 2.54
CA GLN A 44 -11.25 0.92 3.73
C GLN A 44 -12.46 0.89 4.69
N THR A 45 -13.67 0.57 4.19
CA THR A 45 -14.87 0.47 5.03
C THR A 45 -15.01 -0.90 5.72
N ILE A 46 -14.34 -1.94 5.23
CA ILE A 46 -14.43 -3.31 5.77
C ILE A 46 -14.13 -3.38 7.28
N PRO A 47 -13.06 -2.77 7.82
CA PRO A 47 -12.78 -2.82 9.26
C PRO A 47 -13.91 -2.25 10.14
N ALA A 48 -14.60 -1.22 9.67
CA ALA A 48 -15.72 -0.62 10.37
C ALA A 48 -16.96 -1.55 10.39
N ILE A 49 -17.17 -2.32 9.32
CA ILE A 49 -18.28 -3.29 9.23
C ILE A 49 -18.00 -4.54 10.08
N MET A 50 -16.73 -4.99 10.12
CA MET A 50 -16.36 -6.24 10.80
C MET A 50 -16.34 -6.15 12.31
N THR A 51 -16.10 -4.97 12.90
CA THR A 51 -16.03 -4.84 14.36
C THR A 51 -16.38 -3.43 14.85
N ASN A 52 -17.24 -3.42 15.89
CA ASN A 52 -17.56 -2.20 16.63
C ASN A 52 -16.59 -1.93 17.79
N ASP A 53 -15.68 -2.88 18.10
CA ASP A 53 -14.70 -2.72 19.18
C ASP A 53 -13.43 -2.03 18.65
N PRO A 54 -13.13 -0.78 19.07
CA PRO A 54 -11.92 -0.05 18.66
C PRO A 54 -10.63 -0.79 18.99
N ARG A 55 -10.64 -1.68 19.98
CA ARG A 55 -9.45 -2.46 20.38
C ARG A 55 -9.11 -3.58 19.41
N GLN A 56 -10.07 -4.06 18.65
CA GLN A 56 -9.88 -5.14 17.66
C GLN A 56 -9.46 -4.61 16.29
N ARG A 57 -9.78 -3.35 15.97
CA ARG A 57 -9.45 -2.71 14.69
C ARG A 57 -7.95 -2.72 14.35
N PRO A 58 -7.04 -2.44 15.29
CA PRO A 58 -5.60 -2.54 15.01
C PRO A 58 -5.15 -3.94 14.61
N THR A 59 -5.80 -4.99 15.11
CA THR A 59 -5.51 -6.38 14.72
C THR A 59 -5.83 -6.64 13.25
N ILE A 60 -6.95 -6.09 12.75
CA ILE A 60 -7.28 -6.14 11.31
C ILE A 60 -6.19 -5.42 10.51
N GLY A 61 -5.69 -4.28 10.99
CA GLY A 61 -4.58 -3.55 10.39
C GLY A 61 -3.29 -4.37 10.28
N VAL A 62 -2.96 -5.19 11.27
CA VAL A 62 -1.80 -6.12 11.23
C VAL A 62 -1.96 -7.14 10.10
N TRP A 63 -3.13 -7.77 10.00
CA TRP A 63 -3.39 -8.73 8.93
C TRP A 63 -3.38 -8.07 7.55
N ALA A 64 -4.00 -6.90 7.41
CA ALA A 64 -3.95 -6.12 6.17
C ALA A 64 -2.50 -5.80 5.78
N THR A 65 -1.67 -5.38 6.73
CA THR A 65 -0.25 -5.12 6.51
C THR A 65 0.50 -6.38 6.09
N ALA A 66 0.28 -7.50 6.77
CA ALA A 66 0.92 -8.77 6.43
C ALA A 66 0.60 -9.18 4.98
N PHE A 67 -0.66 -9.11 4.56
CA PHE A 67 -1.06 -9.45 3.19
C PHE A 67 -0.57 -8.43 2.16
N ASN A 68 -0.48 -7.15 2.50
CA ASN A 68 0.09 -6.12 1.63
C ASN A 68 1.57 -6.37 1.29
N TYR A 69 2.29 -7.13 2.11
CA TYR A 69 3.67 -7.56 1.81
C TYR A 69 3.74 -8.95 1.20
N LEU A 70 3.01 -9.91 1.77
CA LEU A 70 3.06 -11.30 1.32
C LEU A 70 2.60 -11.47 -0.13
N VAL A 71 1.50 -10.81 -0.51
CA VAL A 71 0.93 -10.98 -1.85
C VAL A 71 1.85 -10.42 -2.94
N PRO A 72 2.33 -9.15 -2.89
CA PRO A 72 3.26 -8.63 -3.89
C PRO A 72 4.57 -9.41 -3.94
N MET A 73 5.09 -9.86 -2.79
CA MET A 73 6.30 -10.67 -2.76
C MET A 73 6.10 -12.01 -3.44
N ALA A 74 5.03 -12.73 -3.12
CA ALA A 74 4.71 -14.02 -3.75
C ALA A 74 4.52 -13.86 -5.27
N MET A 75 3.79 -12.82 -5.69
CA MET A 75 3.59 -12.50 -7.11
C MET A 75 4.91 -12.15 -7.79
N SER A 76 5.76 -11.35 -7.15
CA SER A 76 7.09 -11.01 -7.69
C SER A 76 7.97 -12.25 -7.86
N MET A 77 7.97 -13.16 -6.88
CA MET A 77 8.70 -14.43 -7.00
C MET A 77 8.16 -15.28 -8.15
N ILE A 78 6.84 -15.41 -8.27
CA ILE A 78 6.22 -16.17 -9.37
C ILE A 78 6.57 -15.54 -10.71
N PHE A 79 6.51 -14.23 -10.84
CA PHE A 79 6.83 -13.53 -12.08
C PHE A 79 8.30 -13.67 -12.48
N ASN A 80 9.23 -13.46 -11.55
CA ASN A 80 10.65 -13.46 -11.87
C ASN A 80 11.25 -14.87 -11.95
N VAL A 81 10.81 -15.81 -11.09
CA VAL A 81 11.41 -17.15 -11.02
C VAL A 81 10.71 -18.13 -11.96
N VAL A 82 9.39 -18.01 -12.15
CA VAL A 82 8.62 -18.98 -12.91
C VAL A 82 8.24 -18.44 -14.29
N LEU A 83 7.69 -17.22 -14.35
CA LEU A 83 7.09 -16.71 -15.58
C LEU A 83 8.15 -16.13 -16.53
N LEU A 84 9.09 -15.36 -16.03
CA LEU A 84 10.10 -14.70 -16.84
C LEU A 84 10.97 -15.70 -17.64
N PRO A 85 11.48 -16.82 -17.05
CA PRO A 85 12.21 -17.82 -17.81
C PRO A 85 11.37 -18.50 -18.89
N LYS A 86 10.06 -18.76 -18.62
CA LYS A 86 9.14 -19.37 -19.58
C LYS A 86 8.83 -18.46 -20.76
N CYS A 87 8.95 -17.15 -20.58
CA CYS A 87 8.72 -16.15 -21.63
C CYS A 87 10.00 -15.71 -22.35
N GLY A 88 11.10 -16.46 -22.25
CA GLY A 88 12.37 -16.18 -22.95
C GLY A 88 13.30 -15.23 -22.18
N GLY A 89 13.12 -15.05 -20.86
CA GLY A 89 14.01 -14.27 -20.01
C GLY A 89 13.94 -12.75 -20.20
N THR A 90 12.97 -12.26 -20.98
CA THR A 90 12.79 -10.83 -21.28
C THR A 90 11.36 -10.39 -20.98
N TYR A 91 11.20 -9.11 -20.63
CA TYR A 91 9.89 -8.48 -20.41
C TYR A 91 9.22 -8.16 -21.75
N ASN A 92 8.78 -9.20 -22.44
CA ASN A 92 8.07 -9.10 -23.72
C ASN A 92 6.54 -9.10 -23.54
N GLN A 93 5.80 -8.93 -24.65
CA GLN A 93 4.34 -8.91 -24.63
C GLN A 93 3.75 -10.23 -24.08
N ALA A 94 4.37 -11.35 -24.35
CA ALA A 94 3.92 -12.65 -23.84
C ALA A 94 4.01 -12.71 -22.31
N PHE A 95 5.12 -12.20 -21.75
CA PHE A 95 5.30 -12.07 -20.30
C PHE A 95 4.24 -11.14 -19.69
N LEU A 96 4.03 -9.95 -20.27
CA LEU A 96 3.07 -8.97 -19.75
C LEU A 96 1.63 -9.53 -19.76
N SER A 97 1.24 -10.18 -20.84
CA SER A 97 -0.08 -10.81 -20.94
C SER A 97 -0.27 -11.95 -19.95
N ALA A 98 0.73 -12.80 -19.78
CA ALA A 98 0.67 -13.90 -18.82
C ALA A 98 0.66 -13.40 -17.37
N ALA A 99 1.47 -12.38 -17.05
CA ALA A 99 1.47 -11.73 -15.73
C ALA A 99 0.13 -11.06 -15.43
N CYS A 100 -0.46 -10.37 -16.41
CA CYS A 100 -1.80 -9.79 -16.29
C CYS A 100 -2.85 -10.85 -15.97
N ASN A 101 -2.89 -11.95 -16.73
CA ASN A 101 -3.85 -13.03 -16.51
C ASN A 101 -3.71 -13.67 -15.13
N MET A 102 -2.47 -13.91 -14.66
CA MET A 102 -2.22 -14.45 -13.33
C MET A 102 -2.66 -13.47 -12.23
N THR A 103 -2.38 -12.17 -12.40
CA THR A 103 -2.80 -11.13 -11.46
C THR A 103 -4.32 -11.05 -11.39
N LEU A 104 -5.01 -11.05 -12.52
CA LEU A 104 -6.48 -11.00 -12.57
C LEU A 104 -7.11 -12.24 -11.93
N LEU A 105 -6.53 -13.42 -12.13
CA LEU A 105 -7.00 -14.65 -11.51
C LEU A 105 -6.83 -14.60 -9.99
N ALA A 106 -5.64 -14.20 -9.52
CA ALA A 106 -5.37 -14.05 -8.09
C ALA A 106 -6.27 -12.99 -7.44
N ALA A 107 -6.45 -11.84 -8.09
CA ALA A 107 -7.33 -10.77 -7.63
C ALA A 107 -8.81 -11.20 -7.63
N GLY A 108 -9.24 -11.97 -8.63
CA GLY A 108 -10.59 -12.54 -8.70
C GLY A 108 -10.87 -13.49 -7.54
N ILE A 109 -9.94 -14.41 -7.26
CA ILE A 109 -10.04 -15.30 -6.09
C ILE A 109 -10.07 -14.48 -4.79
N GLY A 110 -9.15 -13.52 -4.64
CA GLY A 110 -9.10 -12.66 -3.46
C GLY A 110 -10.42 -11.89 -3.25
N THR A 111 -10.97 -11.31 -4.31
CA THR A 111 -12.27 -10.59 -4.25
C THR A 111 -13.40 -11.53 -3.85
N ALA A 112 -13.45 -12.75 -4.41
CA ALA A 112 -14.45 -13.74 -4.04
C ALA A 112 -14.35 -14.12 -2.55
N LEU A 113 -13.14 -14.33 -2.04
CA LEU A 113 -12.91 -14.62 -0.62
C LEU A 113 -13.34 -13.46 0.29
N VAL A 114 -13.06 -12.21 -0.10
CA VAL A 114 -13.52 -11.02 0.63
C VAL A 114 -15.04 -10.95 0.63
N CYS A 115 -15.70 -11.13 -0.51
CA CYS A 115 -17.16 -11.13 -0.59
C CYS A 115 -17.78 -12.21 0.31
N LEU A 116 -17.21 -13.42 0.32
CA LEU A 116 -17.67 -14.51 1.19
C LEU A 116 -17.45 -14.19 2.67
N GLY A 117 -16.30 -13.61 3.02
CA GLY A 117 -15.97 -13.24 4.40
C GLY A 117 -16.87 -12.13 4.93
N VAL A 118 -17.07 -11.07 4.16
CA VAL A 118 -17.89 -9.91 4.57
C VAL A 118 -19.37 -10.26 4.58
N SER A 119 -19.86 -11.13 3.70
CA SER A 119 -21.27 -11.52 3.63
C SER A 119 -21.82 -12.14 4.93
N ALA A 120 -20.94 -12.67 5.78
CA ALA A 120 -21.32 -13.18 7.09
C ALA A 120 -21.69 -12.08 8.08
N TYR A 121 -21.14 -10.87 7.91
CA TYR A 121 -21.32 -9.71 8.80
C TYR A 121 -22.26 -8.66 8.19
N ASP A 122 -22.29 -8.53 6.88
CA ASP A 122 -23.16 -7.60 6.14
C ASP A 122 -24.59 -8.15 6.01
N LYS A 123 -25.29 -8.23 7.13
CA LYS A 123 -26.69 -8.67 7.19
C LYS A 123 -27.56 -7.49 7.59
N PRO A 124 -28.78 -7.34 7.00
CA PRO A 124 -29.73 -6.29 7.39
C PRO A 124 -30.04 -6.29 8.89
N GLU A 125 -29.98 -7.45 9.52
CA GLU A 125 -30.25 -7.64 10.95
C GLU A 125 -29.18 -6.99 11.84
N THR A 126 -27.94 -6.89 11.35
CA THR A 126 -26.81 -6.27 12.07
C THR A 126 -26.95 -4.74 12.13
N PHE A 127 -27.73 -4.17 11.20
CA PHE A 127 -27.97 -2.73 11.07
C PHE A 127 -29.37 -2.31 11.55
N VAL A 128 -30.07 -3.17 12.28
CA VAL A 128 -31.39 -2.85 12.88
C VAL A 128 -31.17 -1.77 13.93
N GLY A 129 -31.74 -0.60 13.69
CA GLY A 129 -31.61 0.58 14.54
C GLY A 129 -30.83 1.75 13.95
N THR A 130 -30.09 1.52 12.87
CA THR A 130 -29.53 2.63 12.09
C THR A 130 -30.65 3.32 11.32
N LYS A 131 -30.81 4.64 11.53
CA LYS A 131 -31.74 5.44 10.73
C LYS A 131 -31.41 5.25 9.24
N LYS A 132 -32.42 5.00 8.40
CA LYS A 132 -32.24 5.07 6.95
C LYS A 132 -31.59 6.43 6.64
N SER A 133 -30.34 6.42 6.20
CA SER A 133 -29.67 7.65 5.78
C SER A 133 -30.41 8.17 4.55
N GLU A 134 -30.76 9.45 4.57
CA GLU A 134 -31.20 10.14 3.35
C GLU A 134 -30.09 10.05 2.28
N PRO A 135 -30.46 10.07 0.98
CA PRO A 135 -29.45 10.04 -0.07
C PRO A 135 -28.52 11.25 0.08
N LEU A 136 -27.23 10.97 0.31
CA LEU A 136 -26.18 11.98 0.49
C LEU A 136 -26.13 12.88 -0.73
N LYS A 137 -26.33 14.18 -0.52
CA LYS A 137 -26.13 15.21 -1.54
C LYS A 137 -24.66 15.65 -1.53
N MET A 138 -24.14 16.05 -2.68
CA MET A 138 -22.76 16.58 -2.75
C MET A 138 -22.56 17.82 -1.85
N SER A 139 -23.61 18.58 -1.56
CA SER A 139 -23.58 19.69 -0.59
C SER A 139 -23.20 19.20 0.82
N ASP A 140 -23.76 18.05 1.23
CA ASP A 140 -23.58 17.51 2.57
C ASP A 140 -22.13 17.04 2.77
N ILE A 141 -21.54 16.43 1.72
CA ILE A 141 -20.12 16.05 1.72
C ILE A 141 -19.21 17.28 1.87
N VAL A 142 -19.53 18.37 1.17
CA VAL A 142 -18.77 19.62 1.26
C VAL A 142 -18.94 20.28 2.64
N GLU A 143 -20.12 20.18 3.22
CA GLU A 143 -20.42 20.72 4.55
C GLU A 143 -19.65 19.96 5.65
N VAL A 144 -19.70 18.63 5.60
CA VAL A 144 -18.89 17.76 6.50
C VAL A 144 -17.39 18.08 6.36
N LEU A 145 -16.88 18.18 5.13
CA LEU A 145 -15.48 18.53 4.88
C LEU A 145 -15.11 19.89 5.46
N LYS A 146 -16.00 20.88 5.44
CA LYS A 146 -15.75 22.23 5.96
C LYS A 146 -15.78 22.30 7.48
N HIS A 147 -16.62 21.52 8.14
CA HIS A 147 -16.83 21.60 9.58
C HIS A 147 -16.01 20.59 10.39
N ASN A 148 -15.64 19.45 9.79
CA ASN A 148 -14.85 18.40 10.46
C ASN A 148 -13.34 18.65 10.33
N LYS A 149 -12.75 19.42 11.28
CA LYS A 149 -11.31 19.69 11.33
C LYS A 149 -10.44 18.43 11.44
N PRO A 150 -10.77 17.42 12.26
CA PRO A 150 -10.03 16.15 12.29
C PRO A 150 -9.94 15.50 10.93
N LEU A 151 -11.02 15.46 10.16
CA LEU A 151 -11.08 14.89 8.82
C LEU A 151 -10.20 15.68 7.83
N GLN A 152 -10.22 17.02 7.88
CA GLN A 152 -9.34 17.87 7.05
C GLN A 152 -7.86 17.59 7.32
N CYS A 153 -7.46 17.51 8.59
CA CYS A 153 -6.08 17.19 8.97
C CYS A 153 -5.68 15.79 8.52
N TYR A 154 -6.59 14.83 8.63
CA TYR A 154 -6.36 13.46 8.18
C TYR A 154 -6.18 13.38 6.67
N ILE A 155 -7.03 14.05 5.88
CA ILE A 155 -6.89 14.11 4.41
C ILE A 155 -5.55 14.72 4.01
N ALA A 156 -5.15 15.85 4.62
CA ALA A 156 -3.88 16.49 4.33
C ALA A 156 -2.68 15.59 4.68
N SER A 157 -2.72 14.92 5.83
CA SER A 157 -1.68 13.99 6.26
C SER A 157 -1.56 12.79 5.32
N ASN A 158 -2.68 12.14 5.00
CA ASN A 158 -2.67 10.99 4.08
C ASN A 158 -2.28 11.37 2.66
N ALA A 159 -2.70 12.51 2.17
CA ALA A 159 -2.30 12.99 0.84
C ALA A 159 -0.78 13.20 0.78
N SER A 160 -0.20 13.79 1.80
CA SER A 160 1.25 13.99 1.90
C SER A 160 2.02 12.66 1.99
N ASP A 161 1.52 11.72 2.80
CA ASP A 161 2.12 10.38 2.94
C ASP A 161 2.05 9.60 1.63
N LYS A 162 0.90 9.59 0.96
CA LYS A 162 0.73 8.94 -0.35
C LYS A 162 1.59 9.58 -1.43
N LEU A 163 1.73 10.90 -1.43
CA LEU A 163 2.62 11.59 -2.35
C LEU A 163 4.08 11.14 -2.13
N ALA A 164 4.54 11.11 -0.89
CA ALA A 164 5.88 10.66 -0.55
C ALA A 164 6.13 9.20 -0.94
N GLN A 165 5.17 8.30 -0.67
CA GLN A 165 5.24 6.90 -1.07
C GLN A 165 5.29 6.74 -2.59
N GLN A 166 4.47 7.47 -3.34
CA GLN A 166 4.45 7.42 -4.81
C GLN A 166 5.75 7.94 -5.42
N VAL A 167 6.31 9.02 -4.88
CA VAL A 167 7.61 9.54 -5.32
C VAL A 167 8.71 8.51 -5.04
N ALA A 168 8.75 7.94 -3.83
CA ALA A 168 9.78 6.95 -3.45
C ALA A 168 9.69 5.65 -4.26
N SER A 169 8.50 5.25 -4.70
CA SER A 169 8.29 4.02 -5.48
C SER A 169 8.57 4.16 -6.98
N GLN A 170 8.86 5.38 -7.47
CA GLN A 170 9.15 5.59 -8.88
C GLN A 170 10.41 4.85 -9.33
N ALA A 171 10.30 4.14 -10.45
CA ALA A 171 11.40 3.36 -11.02
C ALA A 171 12.65 4.22 -11.31
N ILE A 172 12.47 5.48 -11.70
CA ILE A 172 13.56 6.43 -11.94
C ILE A 172 14.32 6.69 -10.64
N ILE A 173 13.65 6.96 -9.54
CA ILE A 173 14.28 7.22 -8.24
C ILE A 173 15.01 5.96 -7.75
N ASN A 174 14.38 4.81 -7.88
CA ASN A 174 14.98 3.54 -7.52
C ASN A 174 16.25 3.25 -8.34
N THR A 175 16.22 3.53 -9.65
CA THR A 175 17.37 3.38 -10.54
C THR A 175 18.48 4.38 -10.20
N LEU A 176 18.14 5.64 -9.90
CA LEU A 176 19.12 6.65 -9.49
C LEU A 176 19.81 6.25 -8.19
N PHE A 177 19.06 5.87 -7.16
CA PHE A 177 19.64 5.50 -5.86
C PHE A 177 20.40 4.19 -5.92
N ASN A 178 19.79 3.11 -6.35
CA ASN A 178 20.38 1.78 -6.29
C ASN A 178 21.32 1.50 -7.48
N GLY A 179 20.99 2.01 -8.67
CA GLY A 179 21.78 1.76 -9.87
C GLY A 179 22.96 2.70 -10.03
N ILE A 180 22.79 4.01 -9.81
CA ILE A 180 23.82 5.02 -10.08
C ILE A 180 24.56 5.39 -8.81
N LEU A 181 23.87 5.74 -7.73
CA LEU A 181 24.49 6.24 -6.51
C LEU A 181 25.16 5.11 -5.71
N ILE A 182 24.49 3.98 -5.53
CA ILE A 182 24.97 2.81 -4.78
C ILE A 182 25.73 1.85 -5.71
N GLY A 183 25.37 1.80 -7.00
CA GLY A 183 25.97 0.89 -7.98
C GLY A 183 25.56 -0.58 -7.83
N ASN A 184 24.51 -0.88 -7.06
CA ASN A 184 24.04 -2.25 -6.79
C ASN A 184 22.51 -2.37 -6.80
N MET A 185 21.95 -2.65 -7.97
CA MET A 185 20.50 -2.88 -8.12
C MET A 185 19.99 -4.12 -7.35
N GLY A 186 20.84 -5.13 -7.17
CA GLY A 186 20.49 -6.35 -6.43
C GLY A 186 20.22 -6.09 -4.95
N LEU A 187 20.88 -5.09 -4.37
CA LEU A 187 20.71 -4.70 -2.98
C LEU A 187 19.27 -4.23 -2.69
N ALA A 188 18.64 -3.51 -3.61
CA ALA A 188 17.25 -3.08 -3.45
C ALA A 188 16.28 -4.26 -3.31
N THR A 189 16.48 -5.30 -4.15
CA THR A 189 15.66 -6.52 -4.09
C THR A 189 15.88 -7.27 -2.79
N ILE A 190 17.15 -7.43 -2.38
CA ILE A 190 17.53 -8.08 -1.12
C ILE A 190 16.91 -7.32 0.07
N LEU A 191 17.00 -5.99 0.09
CA LEU A 191 16.42 -5.16 1.14
C LEU A 191 14.90 -5.30 1.22
N THR A 192 14.21 -5.37 0.10
CA THR A 192 12.75 -5.58 0.06
C THR A 192 12.37 -6.91 0.73
N VAL A 193 13.09 -7.99 0.39
CA VAL A 193 12.85 -9.32 0.97
C VAL A 193 13.20 -9.36 2.47
N ILE A 194 14.36 -8.83 2.85
CA ILE A 194 14.79 -8.82 4.26
C ILE A 194 13.88 -7.94 5.11
N SER A 195 13.37 -6.83 4.59
CA SER A 195 12.50 -5.91 5.32
C SER A 195 11.14 -6.49 5.67
N MET A 196 10.69 -7.52 4.95
CA MET A 196 9.35 -8.08 5.11
C MET A 196 9.11 -8.63 6.52
N VAL A 197 9.98 -9.50 7.00
CA VAL A 197 9.80 -10.16 8.31
C VAL A 197 9.82 -9.15 9.47
N PRO A 198 10.83 -8.27 9.59
CA PRO A 198 10.81 -7.20 10.59
C PRO A 198 9.59 -6.29 10.48
N SER A 199 9.12 -5.97 9.27
CA SER A 199 7.96 -5.08 9.07
C SER A 199 6.68 -5.64 9.69
N ILE A 200 6.46 -6.96 9.63
CA ILE A 200 5.31 -7.61 10.29
C ILE A 200 5.41 -7.46 11.82
N PHE A 201 6.60 -7.66 12.40
CA PHE A 201 6.81 -7.44 13.83
C PHE A 201 6.57 -5.98 14.23
N PHE A 202 7.04 -5.03 13.43
CA PHE A 202 6.78 -3.60 13.64
C PHE A 202 5.29 -3.27 13.52
N ALA A 203 4.56 -3.87 12.58
CA ALA A 203 3.11 -3.70 12.45
C ALA A 203 2.37 -4.19 13.71
N ALA A 204 2.75 -5.37 14.23
CA ALA A 204 2.18 -5.92 15.47
C ALA A 204 2.52 -5.03 16.69
N PHE A 205 3.75 -4.51 16.75
CA PHE A 205 4.16 -3.56 17.79
C PHE A 205 3.39 -2.24 17.70
N GLY A 206 3.22 -1.70 16.48
CA GLY A 206 2.41 -0.52 16.20
C GLY A 206 0.96 -0.70 16.64
N ALA A 207 0.35 -1.84 16.31
CA ALA A 207 -1.02 -2.18 16.74
C ALA A 207 -1.16 -2.21 18.27
N LYS A 208 -0.20 -2.85 18.96
CA LYS A 208 -0.18 -2.88 20.43
C LYS A 208 -0.02 -1.48 21.03
N TYR A 209 0.81 -0.64 20.42
CA TYR A 209 0.99 0.75 20.84
C TYR A 209 -0.30 1.56 20.67
N VAL A 210 -0.96 1.45 19.52
CA VAL A 210 -2.24 2.10 19.21
C VAL A 210 -3.33 1.65 20.18
N GLY A 211 -3.43 0.36 20.45
CA GLY A 211 -4.40 -0.20 21.40
C GLY A 211 -4.24 0.35 22.83
N LYS A 212 -3.02 0.78 23.21
CA LYS A 212 -2.73 1.33 24.53
C LYS A 212 -2.85 2.86 24.61
N HIS A 213 -2.44 3.58 23.56
CA HIS A 213 -2.30 5.04 23.60
C HIS A 213 -3.26 5.78 22.67
N GLY A 214 -4.05 5.04 21.89
CA GLY A 214 -4.99 5.58 20.90
C GLY A 214 -4.36 5.86 19.53
N SER A 215 -5.19 5.87 18.50
CA SER A 215 -4.79 5.97 17.08
C SER A 215 -4.06 7.26 16.75
N LYS A 216 -4.55 8.40 17.28
CA LYS A 216 -3.92 9.73 17.08
C LYS A 216 -2.48 9.77 17.59
N ASN A 217 -2.27 9.31 18.83
CA ASN A 217 -0.93 9.31 19.42
C ASN A 217 -0.01 8.32 18.70
N GLY A 218 -0.55 7.20 18.20
CA GLY A 218 0.18 6.27 17.36
C GLY A 218 0.74 6.93 16.11
N ILE A 219 -0.12 7.59 15.32
CA ILE A 219 0.30 8.29 14.09
C ILE A 219 1.37 9.34 14.41
N VAL A 220 1.12 10.23 15.37
CA VAL A 220 2.04 11.32 15.70
C VAL A 220 3.41 10.80 16.13
N THR A 221 3.43 9.85 17.05
CA THR A 221 4.70 9.29 17.58
C THR A 221 5.51 8.61 16.47
N TRP A 222 4.89 7.74 15.69
CA TRP A 222 5.60 7.01 14.64
C TRP A 222 5.99 7.88 13.46
N THR A 223 5.25 8.96 13.17
CA THR A 223 5.66 9.97 12.19
C THR A 223 6.92 10.70 12.64
N TYR A 224 7.03 11.11 13.91
CA TYR A 224 8.26 11.71 14.43
C TYR A 224 9.45 10.74 14.38
N VAL A 225 9.24 9.47 14.73
CA VAL A 225 10.28 8.44 14.62
C VAL A 225 10.72 8.28 13.15
N SER A 226 9.79 8.20 12.22
CA SER A 226 10.09 8.11 10.80
C SER A 226 10.85 9.33 10.28
N MET A 227 10.47 10.55 10.71
CA MET A 227 11.18 11.78 10.36
C MET A 227 12.63 11.79 10.86
N THR A 228 12.88 11.36 12.09
CA THR A 228 14.24 11.30 12.65
C THR A 228 15.10 10.26 11.90
N ILE A 229 14.56 9.11 11.54
CA ILE A 229 15.27 8.10 10.76
C ILE A 229 15.55 8.61 9.34
N THR A 230 14.57 9.27 8.71
CA THR A 230 14.75 9.88 7.39
C THR A 230 15.84 10.96 7.42
N ALA A 231 15.85 11.82 8.45
CA ALA A 231 16.90 12.81 8.63
C ALA A 231 18.28 12.16 8.80
N ALA A 232 18.37 11.08 9.57
CA ALA A 232 19.61 10.31 9.70
C ALA A 232 20.08 9.70 8.36
N LEU A 233 19.14 9.18 7.55
CA LEU A 233 19.45 8.70 6.18
C LEU A 233 19.97 9.82 5.29
N VAL A 234 19.31 10.99 5.30
CA VAL A 234 19.78 12.16 4.51
C VAL A 234 21.17 12.58 4.93
N LEU A 235 21.43 12.70 6.25
CA LEU A 235 22.76 13.03 6.77
C LEU A 235 23.80 11.98 6.37
N PHE A 236 23.43 10.70 6.40
CA PHE A 236 24.29 9.61 5.96
C PHE A 236 24.65 9.73 4.46
N PHE A 237 23.70 10.13 3.60
CA PHE A 237 23.98 10.35 2.18
C PHE A 237 24.79 11.64 1.90
N ILE A 238 24.68 12.66 2.75
CA ILE A 238 25.45 13.91 2.60
C ILE A 238 26.89 13.76 3.08
N PHE A 239 27.09 13.11 4.22
CA PHE A 239 28.40 13.03 4.89
C PHE A 239 29.10 11.69 4.72
N GLY A 240 28.39 10.64 4.33
CA GLY A 240 28.91 9.31 4.07
C GLY A 240 29.35 9.14 2.62
N ASP A 241 29.99 8.00 2.35
CA ASP A 241 30.34 7.58 1.00
C ASP A 241 29.31 6.57 0.48
N PRO A 242 28.37 6.98 -0.41
CA PRO A 242 27.34 6.07 -0.92
C PRO A 242 27.90 4.90 -1.74
N THR A 243 29.08 5.04 -2.33
CA THR A 243 29.73 3.98 -3.13
C THR A 243 30.12 2.78 -2.27
N GLN A 244 30.44 3.02 -1.00
CA GLN A 244 30.77 1.98 -0.02
C GLN A 244 29.56 1.12 0.37
N ILE A 245 28.34 1.59 0.13
CA ILE A 245 27.11 0.82 0.38
C ILE A 245 27.04 -0.41 -0.55
N GLY A 246 27.55 -0.28 -1.77
CA GLY A 246 27.60 -1.38 -2.75
C GLY A 246 28.57 -2.51 -2.37
N VAL A 247 29.49 -2.27 -1.44
CA VAL A 247 30.50 -3.25 -1.00
C VAL A 247 29.95 -4.12 0.13
N MET A 248 29.83 -5.42 -0.12
CA MET A 248 29.32 -6.37 0.88
C MET A 248 30.16 -6.36 2.18
N GLY A 249 29.47 -6.20 3.31
CA GLY A 249 30.10 -6.20 4.64
C GLY A 249 30.73 -4.89 5.06
N SER A 250 30.64 -3.82 4.28
CA SER A 250 31.13 -2.50 4.68
C SER A 250 30.30 -1.93 5.84
N PRO A 251 30.90 -1.16 6.76
CA PRO A 251 30.15 -0.46 7.82
C PRO A 251 29.04 0.43 7.26
N SER A 252 29.27 1.06 6.11
CA SER A 252 28.28 1.90 5.41
C SER A 252 27.09 1.08 4.91
N MET A 253 27.31 -0.12 4.38
CA MET A 253 26.25 -1.04 3.98
C MET A 253 25.39 -1.45 5.18
N ILE A 254 26.04 -1.85 6.28
CA ILE A 254 25.34 -2.30 7.50
C ILE A 254 24.49 -1.16 8.05
N LEU A 255 25.02 0.05 8.15
CA LEU A 255 24.32 1.23 8.64
C LEU A 255 23.13 1.56 7.73
N TYR A 256 23.31 1.53 6.41
CA TYR A 256 22.24 1.76 5.44
C TYR A 256 21.12 0.74 5.55
N VAL A 257 21.45 -0.55 5.66
CA VAL A 257 20.48 -1.63 5.85
C VAL A 257 19.69 -1.42 7.13
N VAL A 258 20.35 -1.14 8.24
CA VAL A 258 19.69 -0.92 9.54
C VAL A 258 18.76 0.29 9.48
N LEU A 259 19.20 1.42 8.95
CA LEU A 259 18.36 2.62 8.81
C LEU A 259 17.15 2.37 7.88
N THR A 260 17.34 1.64 6.78
CA THR A 260 16.26 1.29 5.85
C THR A 260 15.24 0.34 6.51
N LEU A 261 15.70 -0.64 7.28
CA LEU A 261 14.82 -1.54 8.03
C LEU A 261 14.00 -0.80 9.08
N LEU A 262 14.63 0.10 9.83
CA LEU A 262 13.95 0.95 10.81
C LEU A 262 12.93 1.89 10.15
N GLN A 263 13.29 2.46 8.98
CA GLN A 263 12.37 3.31 8.20
C GLN A 263 11.15 2.53 7.74
N ASN A 264 11.34 1.36 7.14
CA ASN A 264 10.25 0.50 6.71
C ASN A 264 9.38 0.06 7.91
N GLY A 265 10.00 -0.29 9.02
CA GLY A 265 9.30 -0.65 10.26
C GLY A 265 8.44 0.49 10.80
N SER A 266 8.98 1.72 10.85
CA SER A 266 8.24 2.90 11.28
C SER A 266 7.04 3.20 10.36
N ASN A 267 7.23 3.08 9.05
CA ASN A 267 6.14 3.24 8.08
C ASN A 267 5.03 2.21 8.28
N MET A 268 5.37 0.98 8.71
CA MET A 268 4.37 -0.03 9.04
C MET A 268 3.56 0.32 10.28
N CYS A 269 4.21 0.86 11.30
CA CYS A 269 3.51 1.36 12.50
C CYS A 269 2.56 2.52 12.13
N ILE A 270 2.97 3.43 11.23
CA ILE A 270 2.12 4.51 10.72
C ILE A 270 0.92 3.94 9.96
N THR A 271 1.14 3.01 9.04
CA THR A 271 0.08 2.38 8.24
C THR A 271 -0.96 1.69 9.12
N THR A 272 -0.51 0.93 10.12
CA THR A 272 -1.39 0.27 11.09
C THR A 272 -2.19 1.29 11.92
N SER A 273 -1.55 2.38 12.33
CA SER A 273 -2.19 3.48 13.07
C SER A 273 -3.21 4.23 12.21
N ASN A 274 -2.91 4.46 10.92
CA ASN A 274 -3.80 5.11 9.97
C ASN A 274 -5.09 4.30 9.73
N THR A 275 -4.97 2.98 9.60
CA THR A 275 -6.13 2.10 9.41
C THR A 275 -7.09 2.20 10.61
N SER A 276 -6.54 2.23 11.83
CA SER A 276 -7.32 2.38 13.05
C SER A 276 -7.95 3.77 13.17
N TYR A 277 -7.18 4.82 12.87
CA TYR A 277 -7.65 6.20 12.94
C TYR A 277 -8.77 6.51 11.95
N MET A 278 -8.68 5.94 10.73
CA MET A 278 -9.75 6.10 9.73
C MET A 278 -11.08 5.54 10.23
N ALA A 279 -11.06 4.37 10.87
CA ALA A 279 -12.26 3.78 11.44
C ALA A 279 -12.81 4.64 12.59
N ASP A 280 -11.93 5.16 13.47
CA ASP A 280 -12.33 6.07 14.56
C ASP A 280 -12.89 7.39 14.04
N ALA A 281 -12.38 7.91 12.92
CA ALA A 281 -12.86 9.15 12.30
C ALA A 281 -14.24 9.00 11.63
N ILE A 282 -14.58 7.82 11.15
CA ILE A 282 -15.90 7.49 10.59
C ILE A 282 -16.94 7.42 11.72
N ASP A 283 -16.56 6.86 12.88
CA ASP A 283 -17.47 6.73 14.03
C ASP A 283 -17.71 8.06 14.78
N PHE A 284 -16.93 9.11 14.46
CA PHE A 284 -17.03 10.40 15.16
C PHE A 284 -18.24 11.24 14.74
N GLU A 285 -18.92 10.89 13.66
CA GLU A 285 -20.19 11.48 13.18
C GLU A 285 -21.40 10.64 13.59
#